data_c70f3b5884d409ee3290702dad56ea9f
#
_entry.id   c70f3b5884d409ee3290702dad56ea9f
#
_cell.length_a   1.000
_cell.length_b   1.000
_cell.length_c   1.000
_cell.angle_alpha   90.00
_cell.angle_beta   90.00
_cell.angle_gamma   90.00
#
_symmetry.space_group_name_H-M   'P 1'
#
loop_
_entity.id
_entity.type
_entity.pdbx_description
1 polymer ?
#
loop_
_entity_poly.entity_id
_entity_poly.type
_entity_poly.pdbx_seq_one_letter_code
_entity_poly.pdbx_strand_id
1 'polypeptide(L)'
;MNWLDYILLAILLVSVVLSARKGFSREIIGLAAALFALVLGMWFYGLAGSFLIPYVSSVRVANLIGFLLVVFAVLLLGGMLGWIVSRFLRTVGLSFFDRLLGAGFGLVRGLLVAIALLTAYMAFGPEVDSKTVSASLLNSRIAPYVLDASHLFVAVAPMELKASFLRQYAQVKSLLEDRTRERPHS
;
A
#
# COMPACT_ATOMS: atom_id res chain seq x y z
N MET A 1 24.47 0.28 4.40
CA MET A 1 23.03 0.28 4.59
C MET A 1 22.66 1.55 5.32
N ASN A 2 21.74 2.30 4.77
CA ASN A 2 21.31 3.59 5.31
C ASN A 2 20.02 3.39 6.16
N TRP A 3 19.67 4.36 7.01
CA TRP A 3 18.43 4.33 7.79
C TRP A 3 17.18 4.06 6.93
N LEU A 4 17.18 4.57 5.69
CA LEU A 4 16.13 4.38 4.72
C LEU A 4 16.01 2.90 4.28
N ASP A 5 17.13 2.21 4.10
CA ASP A 5 17.15 0.76 3.80
C ASP A 5 16.51 -0.05 4.94
N TYR A 6 16.76 0.33 6.19
CA TYR A 6 16.16 -0.34 7.35
C TYR A 6 14.64 -0.14 7.41
N ILE A 7 14.15 1.08 7.09
CA ILE A 7 12.71 1.34 7.03
C ILE A 7 12.04 0.55 5.90
N LEU A 8 12.61 0.58 4.69
CA LEU A 8 12.08 -0.17 3.55
C LEU A 8 12.08 -1.68 3.83
N LEU A 9 13.17 -2.18 4.39
CA LEU A 9 13.27 -3.59 4.79
C LEU A 9 12.26 -3.95 5.88
N ALA A 10 12.07 -3.09 6.87
CA ALA A 10 11.08 -3.28 7.93
C ALA A 10 9.66 -3.34 7.36
N ILE A 11 9.30 -2.42 6.44
CA ILE A 11 7.99 -2.41 5.78
C ILE A 11 7.77 -3.72 5.01
N LEU A 12 8.76 -4.15 4.23
CA LEU A 12 8.70 -5.41 3.47
C LEU A 12 8.56 -6.62 4.39
N LEU A 13 9.41 -6.72 5.41
CA LEU A 13 9.38 -7.82 6.37
C LEU A 13 8.04 -7.90 7.11
N VAL A 14 7.57 -6.77 7.64
CA VAL A 14 6.29 -6.71 8.35
C VAL A 14 5.15 -7.10 7.41
N SER A 15 5.13 -6.60 6.17
CA SER A 15 4.11 -6.95 5.18
C SER A 15 4.12 -8.45 4.87
N VAL A 16 5.29 -9.03 4.60
CA VAL A 16 5.44 -10.47 4.30
C VAL A 16 5.02 -11.32 5.49
N VAL A 17 5.51 -11.00 6.70
CA VAL A 17 5.18 -11.78 7.92
C VAL A 17 3.69 -11.72 8.24
N LEU A 18 3.07 -10.54 8.15
CA LEU A 18 1.64 -10.38 8.41
C LEU A 18 0.79 -11.15 7.40
N SER A 19 1.12 -11.08 6.11
CA SER A 19 0.40 -11.79 5.05
C SER A 19 0.62 -13.30 5.10
N ALA A 20 1.85 -13.77 5.39
CA ALA A 20 2.15 -15.18 5.61
C ALA A 20 1.40 -15.75 6.82
N ARG A 21 1.24 -14.97 7.90
CA ARG A 21 0.47 -15.38 9.08
C ARG A 21 -1.03 -15.44 8.82
N LYS A 22 -1.57 -14.52 8.04
CA LYS A 22 -2.99 -14.46 7.69
C LYS A 22 -3.37 -15.50 6.65
N GLY A 23 -2.49 -15.76 5.68
CA GLY A 23 -2.73 -16.57 4.49
C GLY A 23 -3.27 -15.74 3.32
N PHE A 24 -2.99 -16.20 2.11
CA PHE A 24 -3.38 -15.57 0.85
C PHE A 24 -4.89 -15.45 0.70
N SER A 25 -5.62 -16.53 1.00
CA SER A 25 -7.09 -16.56 0.90
C SER A 25 -7.75 -15.48 1.74
N ARG A 26 -7.22 -15.24 2.93
CA ARG A 26 -7.73 -14.21 3.84
C ARG A 26 -7.44 -12.79 3.35
N GLU A 27 -6.28 -12.57 2.72
CA GLU A 27 -5.93 -11.28 2.13
C GLU A 27 -6.81 -10.97 0.91
N ILE A 28 -7.02 -11.94 0.01
CA ILE A 28 -7.87 -11.77 -1.18
C ILE A 28 -9.33 -11.51 -0.79
N ILE A 29 -9.87 -12.31 0.15
CA ILE A 29 -11.25 -12.11 0.63
C ILE A 29 -11.37 -10.74 1.31
N GLY A 30 -10.38 -10.32 2.10
CA GLY A 30 -10.36 -9.00 2.73
C GLY A 30 -10.33 -7.85 1.71
N LEU A 31 -9.53 -7.99 0.65
CA LEU A 31 -9.47 -7.00 -0.43
C LEU A 31 -10.80 -6.93 -1.21
N ALA A 32 -11.37 -8.08 -1.56
CA ALA A 32 -12.67 -8.16 -2.21
C ALA A 32 -13.76 -7.54 -1.31
N ALA A 33 -13.78 -7.89 -0.03
CA ALA A 33 -14.71 -7.31 0.94
C ALA A 33 -14.58 -5.78 1.04
N ALA A 34 -13.36 -5.24 1.00
CA ALA A 34 -13.15 -3.80 1.02
C ALA A 34 -13.71 -3.10 -0.23
N LEU A 35 -13.52 -3.68 -1.42
CA LEU A 35 -14.09 -3.16 -2.66
C LEU A 35 -15.64 -3.22 -2.63
N PHE A 36 -16.19 -4.35 -2.22
CA PHE A 36 -17.65 -4.50 -2.05
C PHE A 36 -18.20 -3.56 -0.98
N ALA A 37 -17.48 -3.35 0.11
CA ALA A 37 -17.87 -2.43 1.17
C ALA A 37 -18.02 -0.99 0.65
N LEU A 38 -17.07 -0.52 -0.17
CA LEU A 38 -17.14 0.81 -0.78
C LEU A 38 -18.33 0.92 -1.74
N VAL A 39 -18.51 -0.07 -2.63
CA VAL A 39 -19.60 -0.05 -3.61
C VAL A 39 -20.96 -0.10 -2.91
N LEU A 40 -21.15 -1.07 -1.98
CA LEU A 40 -22.40 -1.20 -1.23
C LEU A 40 -22.63 0.00 -0.29
N GLY A 41 -21.57 0.54 0.30
CA GLY A 41 -21.62 1.77 1.07
C GLY A 41 -22.17 2.93 0.26
N MET A 42 -21.68 3.12 -0.99
CA MET A 42 -22.17 4.15 -1.90
C MET A 42 -23.61 3.90 -2.39
N TRP A 43 -24.07 2.66 -2.44
CA TRP A 43 -25.45 2.35 -2.87
C TRP A 43 -26.45 2.44 -1.74
N PHE A 44 -26.08 2.02 -0.54
CA PHE A 44 -27.00 1.85 0.58
C PHE A 44 -26.86 2.90 1.69
N TYR A 45 -25.97 3.91 1.55
CA TYR A 45 -25.77 4.93 2.58
C TYR A 45 -27.06 5.68 2.94
N GLY A 46 -27.89 6.02 1.93
CA GLY A 46 -29.15 6.73 2.15
C GLY A 46 -30.18 5.89 2.86
N LEU A 47 -30.28 4.58 2.52
CA LEU A 47 -31.17 3.64 3.20
C LEU A 47 -30.75 3.48 4.68
N ALA A 48 -29.47 3.23 4.94
CA ALA A 48 -28.95 3.13 6.30
C ALA A 48 -29.05 4.45 7.06
N GLY A 49 -28.81 5.58 6.39
CA GLY A 49 -28.95 6.92 6.96
C GLY A 49 -30.38 7.26 7.34
N SER A 50 -31.39 6.82 6.58
CA SER A 50 -32.80 7.09 6.88
C SER A 50 -33.25 6.61 8.25
N PHE A 51 -32.71 5.49 8.73
CA PHE A 51 -32.97 4.99 10.09
C PHE A 51 -32.36 5.86 11.19
N LEU A 52 -31.37 6.69 10.84
CA LEU A 52 -30.66 7.54 11.78
C LEU A 52 -31.19 8.97 11.83
N ILE A 53 -32.00 9.39 10.83
CA ILE A 53 -32.58 10.75 10.76
C ILE A 53 -33.31 11.13 12.06
N PRO A 54 -34.10 10.27 12.73
CA PRO A 54 -34.76 10.64 13.98
C PRO A 54 -33.81 10.94 15.15
N TYR A 55 -32.57 10.45 15.07
CA TYR A 55 -31.58 10.55 16.15
C TYR A 55 -30.49 11.59 15.87
N VAL A 56 -30.43 12.12 14.63
CA VAL A 56 -29.35 13.01 14.19
C VAL A 56 -29.92 14.27 13.56
N SER A 57 -29.50 15.44 14.02
CA SER A 57 -30.03 16.74 13.57
C SER A 57 -29.70 17.12 12.12
N SER A 58 -28.84 16.36 11.43
CA SER A 58 -28.39 16.66 10.07
C SER A 58 -28.45 15.42 9.16
N VAL A 59 -29.17 15.53 8.05
CA VAL A 59 -29.27 14.48 7.02
C VAL A 59 -27.88 14.08 6.47
N ARG A 60 -26.95 15.05 6.35
CA ARG A 60 -25.58 14.76 5.88
C ARG A 60 -24.83 13.86 6.88
N VAL A 61 -24.97 14.13 8.17
CA VAL A 61 -24.36 13.33 9.22
C VAL A 61 -25.00 11.94 9.30
N ALA A 62 -26.33 11.85 9.19
CA ALA A 62 -27.06 10.58 9.12
C ALA A 62 -26.57 9.70 7.96
N ASN A 63 -26.44 10.29 6.77
CA ASN A 63 -25.93 9.58 5.59
C ASN A 63 -24.46 9.16 5.72
N LEU A 64 -23.62 9.97 6.32
CA LEU A 64 -22.21 9.61 6.58
C LEU A 64 -22.12 8.43 7.54
N ILE A 65 -22.89 8.47 8.64
CA ILE A 65 -22.93 7.35 9.59
C ILE A 65 -23.52 6.10 8.90
N GLY A 66 -24.55 6.25 8.09
CA GLY A 66 -25.15 5.18 7.30
C GLY A 66 -24.13 4.53 6.36
N PHE A 67 -23.32 5.34 5.66
CA PHE A 67 -22.21 4.84 4.84
C PHE A 67 -21.21 4.02 5.67
N LEU A 68 -20.76 4.56 6.80
CA LEU A 68 -19.79 3.89 7.66
C LEU A 68 -20.35 2.59 8.24
N LEU A 69 -21.64 2.55 8.60
CA LEU A 69 -22.31 1.34 9.08
C LEU A 69 -22.34 0.24 8.02
N VAL A 70 -22.70 0.58 6.78
CA VAL A 70 -22.72 -0.39 5.67
C VAL A 70 -21.30 -0.89 5.40
N VAL A 71 -20.31 0.01 5.30
CA VAL A 71 -18.91 -0.37 5.09
C VAL A 71 -18.43 -1.30 6.20
N PHE A 72 -18.69 -0.94 7.44
CA PHE A 72 -18.26 -1.75 8.60
C PHE A 72 -18.94 -3.13 8.62
N ALA A 73 -20.22 -3.21 8.34
CA ALA A 73 -20.97 -4.47 8.27
C ALA A 73 -20.40 -5.40 7.19
N VAL A 74 -20.13 -4.88 5.98
CA VAL A 74 -19.56 -5.67 4.87
C VAL A 74 -18.14 -6.13 5.20
N LEU A 75 -17.31 -5.26 5.81
CA LEU A 75 -15.97 -5.65 6.24
C LEU A 75 -15.98 -6.72 7.33
N LEU A 76 -16.92 -6.67 8.27
CA LEU A 76 -17.10 -7.72 9.28
C LEU A 76 -17.48 -9.05 8.63
N LEU A 77 -18.46 -9.05 7.73
CA LEU A 77 -18.89 -10.26 7.00
C LEU A 77 -17.74 -10.83 6.17
N GLY A 78 -17.02 -9.99 5.45
CA GLY A 78 -15.82 -10.38 4.70
C GLY A 78 -14.71 -10.94 5.59
N GLY A 79 -14.48 -10.34 6.75
CA GLY A 79 -13.54 -10.84 7.74
C GLY A 79 -13.92 -12.21 8.29
N MET A 80 -15.20 -12.43 8.58
CA MET A 80 -15.73 -13.74 9.02
C MET A 80 -15.57 -14.80 7.92
N LEU A 81 -15.95 -14.48 6.68
CA LEU A 81 -15.75 -15.35 5.52
C LEU A 81 -14.27 -15.72 5.35
N GLY A 82 -13.37 -14.74 5.38
CA GLY A 82 -11.94 -14.98 5.28
C GLY A 82 -11.42 -15.88 6.41
N TRP A 83 -11.95 -15.74 7.62
CA TRP A 83 -11.61 -16.61 8.75
C TRP A 83 -12.09 -18.03 8.54
N ILE A 84 -13.34 -18.22 8.09
CA ILE A 84 -13.92 -19.54 7.81
C ILE A 84 -13.12 -20.27 6.73
N VAL A 85 -12.84 -19.60 5.60
CA VAL A 85 -12.07 -20.17 4.49
C VAL A 85 -10.65 -20.54 4.95
N SER A 86 -9.97 -19.66 5.67
CA SER A 86 -8.65 -19.93 6.21
C SER A 86 -8.63 -21.13 7.18
N ARG A 87 -9.68 -21.29 7.97
CA ARG A 87 -9.85 -22.44 8.87
C ARG A 87 -10.05 -23.74 8.09
N PHE A 88 -10.87 -23.70 7.06
CA PHE A 88 -11.12 -24.85 6.17
C PHE A 88 -9.81 -25.30 5.48
N LEU A 89 -9.05 -24.38 4.92
CA LEU A 89 -7.75 -24.67 4.28
C LEU A 89 -6.76 -25.32 5.23
N ARG A 90 -6.79 -24.98 6.51
CA ARG A 90 -5.96 -25.64 7.54
C ARG A 90 -6.38 -27.09 7.76
N THR A 91 -7.67 -27.36 7.75
CA THR A 91 -8.21 -28.71 7.96
C THR A 91 -7.85 -29.63 6.79
N VAL A 92 -7.84 -29.12 5.58
CA VAL A 92 -7.49 -29.86 4.34
C VAL A 92 -5.98 -29.99 4.11
N GLY A 93 -5.14 -29.41 4.99
CA GLY A 93 -3.68 -29.49 4.86
C GLY A 93 -3.08 -28.48 3.87
N LEU A 94 -3.86 -27.63 3.24
CA LEU A 94 -3.41 -26.59 2.27
C LEU A 94 -2.81 -25.35 2.94
N SER A 95 -2.69 -25.34 4.25
CA SER A 95 -2.21 -24.19 5.03
C SER A 95 -0.81 -23.72 4.64
N PHE A 96 0.08 -24.64 4.25
CA PHE A 96 1.43 -24.29 3.82
C PHE A 96 1.40 -23.46 2.53
N PHE A 97 0.67 -23.92 1.52
CA PHE A 97 0.53 -23.22 0.25
C PHE A 97 -0.16 -21.86 0.42
N ASP A 98 -1.21 -21.78 1.23
CA ASP A 98 -1.91 -20.54 1.53
C ASP A 98 -0.99 -19.50 2.21
N ARG A 99 -0.11 -19.93 3.10
CA ARG A 99 0.89 -19.07 3.74
C ARG A 99 2.00 -18.64 2.80
N LEU A 100 2.47 -19.55 1.95
CA LEU A 100 3.51 -19.26 0.97
C LEU A 100 3.02 -18.23 -0.05
N LEU A 101 1.82 -18.43 -0.59
CA LEU A 101 1.16 -17.47 -1.47
C LEU A 101 0.88 -16.14 -0.74
N GLY A 102 0.49 -16.21 0.54
CA GLY A 102 0.34 -15.04 1.40
C GLY A 102 1.63 -14.25 1.54
N ALA A 103 2.78 -14.93 1.74
CA ALA A 103 4.08 -14.28 1.79
C ALA A 103 4.42 -13.57 0.47
N GLY A 104 4.18 -14.23 -0.68
CA GLY A 104 4.36 -13.63 -2.01
C GLY A 104 3.48 -12.41 -2.22
N PHE A 105 2.20 -12.49 -1.84
CA PHE A 105 1.28 -11.35 -1.88
C PHE A 105 1.72 -10.22 -0.96
N GLY A 106 2.18 -10.56 0.26
CA GLY A 106 2.72 -9.59 1.21
C GLY A 106 3.96 -8.86 0.69
N LEU A 107 4.80 -9.55 -0.08
CA LEU A 107 5.97 -8.95 -0.73
C LEU A 107 5.55 -7.93 -1.79
N VAL A 108 4.62 -8.29 -2.68
CA VAL A 108 4.08 -7.37 -3.70
C VAL A 108 3.43 -6.16 -3.04
N ARG A 109 2.57 -6.37 -2.05
CA ARG A 109 1.92 -5.29 -1.29
C ARG A 109 2.93 -4.42 -0.56
N GLY A 110 3.91 -5.01 0.10
CA GLY A 110 4.97 -4.27 0.80
C GLY A 110 5.79 -3.42 -0.14
N LEU A 111 6.10 -3.93 -1.34
CA LEU A 111 6.78 -3.19 -2.39
C LEU A 111 5.94 -1.99 -2.87
N LEU A 112 4.64 -2.20 -3.12
CA LEU A 112 3.72 -1.13 -3.51
C LEU A 112 3.64 -0.03 -2.44
N VAL A 113 3.56 -0.40 -1.16
CA VAL A 113 3.56 0.55 -0.05
C VAL A 113 4.89 1.30 0.03
N ALA A 114 6.02 0.62 -0.14
CA ALA A 114 7.33 1.24 -0.14
C ALA A 114 7.49 2.26 -1.30
N ILE A 115 7.03 1.88 -2.51
CA ILE A 115 7.01 2.78 -3.68
C ILE A 115 6.14 3.99 -3.41
N ALA A 116 4.92 3.79 -2.90
CA ALA A 116 3.99 4.88 -2.60
C ALA A 116 4.56 5.85 -1.56
N LEU A 117 5.19 5.33 -0.50
CA LEU A 117 5.82 6.16 0.53
C LEU A 117 7.01 6.95 -0.01
N LEU A 118 7.86 6.32 -0.83
CA LEU A 118 8.98 7.03 -1.47
C LEU A 118 8.48 8.11 -2.44
N THR A 119 7.47 7.79 -3.22
CA THR A 119 6.86 8.76 -4.16
C THR A 119 6.22 9.93 -3.40
N ALA A 120 5.48 9.64 -2.31
CA ALA A 120 4.90 10.67 -1.46
C ALA A 120 5.98 11.51 -0.78
N TYR A 121 7.05 10.89 -0.29
CA TYR A 121 8.17 11.60 0.30
C TYR A 121 8.86 12.54 -0.71
N MET A 122 9.01 12.10 -1.96
CA MET A 122 9.56 12.93 -3.04
C MET A 122 8.60 14.05 -3.46
N ALA A 123 7.27 13.81 -3.41
CA ALA A 123 6.30 14.79 -3.86
C ALA A 123 5.98 15.87 -2.82
N PHE A 124 5.94 15.50 -1.54
CA PHE A 124 5.46 16.33 -0.43
C PHE A 124 6.49 16.55 0.68
N GLY A 125 7.66 15.90 0.59
CA GLY A 125 8.74 16.08 1.57
C GLY A 125 9.13 17.56 1.63
N PRO A 126 9.50 18.08 2.82
CA PRO A 126 10.03 19.43 2.93
C PRO A 126 11.19 19.59 1.95
N GLU A 127 11.39 20.79 1.41
CA GLU A 127 12.62 21.17 0.66
C GLU A 127 13.83 21.03 1.59
N VAL A 128 14.08 19.82 2.01
CA VAL A 128 15.33 19.44 2.68
C VAL A 128 16.36 19.52 1.56
N ASP A 129 17.38 20.33 1.77
CA ASP A 129 18.56 20.49 0.91
C ASP A 129 18.75 19.28 0.01
N SER A 130 18.56 19.47 -1.29
CA SER A 130 18.60 18.41 -2.32
C SER A 130 19.83 17.49 -2.17
N LYS A 131 20.86 17.95 -1.50
CA LYS A 131 22.08 17.21 -1.16
C LYS A 131 21.86 16.09 -0.12
N THR A 132 21.00 16.28 0.89
CA THR A 132 20.82 15.30 1.99
C THR A 132 19.91 14.15 1.56
N VAL A 133 18.85 14.43 0.82
CA VAL A 133 17.93 13.40 0.26
C VAL A 133 18.64 12.59 -0.81
N SER A 134 19.35 13.28 -1.72
CA SER A 134 20.15 12.62 -2.75
C SER A 134 21.23 11.73 -2.13
N ALA A 135 21.91 12.17 -1.07
CA ALA A 135 22.91 11.36 -0.38
C ALA A 135 22.32 10.10 0.28
N SER A 136 21.13 10.20 0.86
CA SER A 136 20.45 9.06 1.47
C SER A 136 19.98 8.03 0.44
N LEU A 137 19.43 8.49 -0.68
CA LEU A 137 19.01 7.63 -1.80
C LEU A 137 20.22 7.02 -2.52
N LEU A 138 21.27 7.80 -2.74
CA LEU A 138 22.50 7.35 -3.43
C LEU A 138 23.31 6.32 -2.62
N ASN A 139 23.22 6.33 -1.29
CA ASN A 139 23.86 5.37 -0.41
C ASN A 139 22.98 4.15 -0.07
N SER A 140 21.73 4.14 -0.51
CA SER A 140 20.83 3.01 -0.35
C SER A 140 21.09 1.93 -1.41
N ARG A 141 21.14 0.67 -1.01
CA ARG A 141 21.25 -0.46 -1.94
C ARG A 141 19.89 -0.89 -2.51
N ILE A 142 18.81 -0.56 -1.83
CA ILE A 142 17.44 -0.99 -2.17
C ILE A 142 16.71 0.10 -2.98
N ALA A 143 16.99 1.37 -2.71
CA ALA A 143 16.33 2.51 -3.35
C ALA A 143 16.39 2.49 -4.90
N PRO A 144 17.50 2.11 -5.58
CA PRO A 144 17.53 2.05 -7.03
C PRO A 144 16.50 1.09 -7.61
N TYR A 145 16.34 -0.12 -7.03
CA TYR A 145 15.37 -1.11 -7.48
C TYR A 145 13.92 -0.67 -7.25
N VAL A 146 13.67 0.03 -6.14
CA VAL A 146 12.34 0.58 -5.84
C VAL A 146 12.04 1.77 -6.75
N LEU A 147 13.04 2.59 -7.08
CA LEU A 147 12.92 3.68 -8.05
C LEU A 147 12.64 3.18 -9.47
N ASP A 148 13.31 2.12 -9.91
CA ASP A 148 13.01 1.52 -11.22
C ASP A 148 11.60 0.93 -11.26
N ALA A 149 11.13 0.30 -10.18
CA ALA A 149 9.76 -0.19 -10.08
C ALA A 149 8.73 0.96 -10.03
N SER A 150 9.10 2.14 -9.53
CA SER A 150 8.20 3.30 -9.44
C SER A 150 7.78 3.87 -10.80
N HIS A 151 8.55 3.61 -11.88
CA HIS A 151 8.15 3.99 -13.24
C HIS A 151 6.80 3.39 -13.66
N LEU A 152 6.51 2.16 -13.24
CA LEU A 152 5.22 1.50 -13.52
C LEU A 152 4.07 2.21 -12.78
N PHE A 153 4.36 2.76 -11.60
CA PHE A 153 3.36 3.48 -10.80
C PHE A 153 3.07 4.89 -11.34
N VAL A 154 4.11 5.58 -11.82
CA VAL A 154 4.01 6.93 -12.40
C VAL A 154 3.22 6.92 -13.71
N ALA A 155 3.18 5.80 -14.44
CA ALA A 155 2.37 5.66 -15.64
C ALA A 155 0.86 5.83 -15.36
N VAL A 156 0.41 5.49 -14.13
CA VAL A 156 -1.00 5.53 -13.69
C VAL A 156 -1.30 6.77 -12.81
N ALA A 157 -0.28 7.50 -12.39
CA ALA A 157 -0.43 8.65 -11.49
C ALA A 157 -1.02 9.90 -12.19
N PRO A 158 -1.75 10.77 -11.46
CA PRO A 158 -2.22 12.06 -11.96
C PRO A 158 -1.07 12.92 -12.50
N MET A 159 -1.37 13.74 -13.52
CA MET A 159 -0.38 14.54 -14.27
C MET A 159 0.48 15.45 -13.39
N GLU A 160 -0.08 16.00 -12.31
CA GLU A 160 0.62 16.91 -11.39
C GLU A 160 1.72 16.20 -10.58
N LEU A 161 1.42 14.99 -10.08
CA LEU A 161 2.40 14.15 -9.38
C LEU A 161 3.48 13.63 -10.32
N LYS A 162 3.10 13.35 -11.58
CA LYS A 162 4.01 12.87 -12.61
C LYS A 162 5.10 13.90 -12.93
N ALA A 163 4.75 15.19 -13.07
CA ALA A 163 5.70 16.25 -13.39
C ALA A 163 6.73 16.49 -12.26
N SER A 164 6.31 16.46 -11.01
CA SER A 164 7.18 16.63 -9.84
C SER A 164 8.12 15.43 -9.66
N PHE A 165 7.60 14.24 -9.80
CA PHE A 165 8.37 13.00 -9.70
C PHE A 165 9.43 12.89 -10.81
N LEU A 166 9.06 13.15 -12.08
CA LEU A 166 9.99 13.03 -13.21
C LEU A 166 11.17 13.99 -13.12
N ARG A 167 10.96 15.22 -12.60
CA ARG A 167 12.06 16.18 -12.38
C ARG A 167 13.05 15.66 -11.34
N GLN A 168 12.58 15.17 -10.21
CA GLN A 168 13.44 14.67 -9.14
C GLN A 168 14.10 13.33 -9.52
N TYR A 169 13.38 12.47 -10.23
CA TYR A 169 13.91 11.21 -10.73
C TYR A 169 15.07 11.43 -11.72
N ALA A 170 14.93 12.37 -12.66
CA ALA A 170 16.00 12.68 -13.62
C ALA A 170 17.26 13.18 -12.90
N GLN A 171 17.12 14.01 -11.85
CA GLN A 171 18.24 14.45 -11.05
C GLN A 171 18.93 13.31 -10.28
N VAL A 172 18.16 12.42 -9.65
CA VAL A 172 18.72 11.28 -8.90
C VAL A 172 19.40 10.30 -9.85
N LYS A 173 18.82 10.05 -11.02
CA LYS A 173 19.37 9.14 -12.03
C LYS A 173 20.70 9.65 -12.59
N SER A 174 20.80 10.95 -12.93
CA SER A 174 22.06 11.53 -13.42
C SER A 174 23.19 11.43 -12.38
N LEU A 175 22.87 11.63 -11.10
CA LEU A 175 23.83 11.50 -10.00
C LEU A 175 24.29 10.05 -9.77
N LEU A 176 23.39 9.07 -10.00
CA LEU A 176 23.73 7.63 -9.93
C LEU A 176 24.65 7.22 -11.10
N GLU A 177 24.38 7.71 -12.31
CA GLU A 177 25.19 7.42 -13.51
C GLU A 177 26.57 8.05 -13.40
N ASP A 178 26.71 9.25 -12.87
CA ASP A 178 28.01 9.90 -12.64
C ASP A 178 28.87 9.13 -11.64
N ARG A 179 28.25 8.64 -10.54
CA ARG A 179 28.98 7.81 -9.56
C ARG A 179 29.43 6.45 -10.09
N THR A 180 28.66 5.85 -11.01
CA THR A 180 29.07 4.59 -11.65
C THR A 180 30.23 4.80 -12.61
N ARG A 181 30.35 5.98 -13.20
CA ARG A 181 31.48 6.36 -14.06
C ARG A 181 32.76 6.70 -13.27
N GLU A 182 32.59 7.24 -12.04
CA GLU A 182 33.73 7.61 -11.16
C GLU A 182 34.34 6.43 -10.41
N ARG A 183 33.75 5.21 -10.47
CA ARG A 183 34.37 3.98 -9.99
C ARG A 183 34.95 3.18 -11.16
N PRO A 184 36.14 3.54 -11.70
CA PRO A 184 36.85 2.65 -12.58
C PRO A 184 37.28 1.42 -11.77
N HIS A 185 37.18 0.27 -12.40
CA HIS A 185 37.54 -1.04 -11.87
C HIS A 185 38.87 -1.00 -11.09
N SER A 186 38.83 -1.17 -9.78
CA SER A 186 39.94 -1.55 -8.93
C SER A 186 39.69 -2.94 -8.37
#